data_8849a15987d673cc62fedbea6b952b1e
#
_entry.id   8849a15987d673cc62fedbea6b952b1e
#
_cell.length_a   1.000
_cell.length_b   1.000
_cell.length_c   1.000
_cell.angle_alpha   90.00
_cell.angle_beta   90.00
_cell.angle_gamma   90.00
#
_symmetry.space_group_name_H-M   'P 1'
#
loop_
_entity.id
_entity.type
_entity.pdbx_description
1 polymer ?
#
loop_
_entity_poly.entity_id
_entity_poly.type
_entity_poly.pdbx_seq_one_letter_code
_entity_poly.pdbx_strand_id
1 'polypeptide(L)'
;WETATKSNLGLEVGLWNALDITVDVFREKRKNIFMQRRIIPTQTGFITNPWANYGKVTNGGMEVSINLHKQLNKDWFTSFYGNFTFAKNRVDEYDEAPSKIGTYRGQTGRSMNELWGLTAERLFTADDFESDGSLKFGIPKQEVGADKLYPGDIKYVDMNGDGKITEED
;
A
#
# COMPACT_ATOMS: atom_id res chain seq x y z
N TRP A 1 12.65 -8.36 22.89
CA TRP A 1 11.26 -8.78 22.65
C TRP A 1 10.50 -7.68 21.91
N GLU A 2 9.63 -8.07 21.00
CA GLU A 2 8.66 -7.17 20.38
C GLU A 2 7.68 -6.64 21.44
N THR A 3 7.34 -5.37 21.35
CA THR A 3 6.37 -4.72 22.22
C THR A 3 5.31 -4.01 21.40
N ALA A 4 4.05 -4.12 21.83
CA ALA A 4 2.93 -3.43 21.23
C ALA A 4 2.23 -2.55 22.28
N THR A 5 2.03 -1.29 21.93
CA THR A 5 1.19 -0.35 22.69
C THR A 5 -0.08 -0.11 21.91
N LYS A 6 -1.22 -0.45 22.51
CA LYS A 6 -2.55 -0.31 21.91
C LYS A 6 -3.38 0.71 22.68
N SER A 7 -4.09 1.55 21.93
CA SER A 7 -5.08 2.47 22.46
C SER A 7 -6.36 2.32 21.65
N ASN A 8 -7.49 2.26 22.31
CA ASN A 8 -8.80 2.20 21.68
C ASN A 8 -9.75 3.14 22.42
N LEU A 9 -10.60 3.83 21.66
CA LEU A 9 -11.68 4.66 22.17
C LEU A 9 -12.95 4.29 21.40
N GLY A 10 -13.93 3.74 22.13
CA GLY A 10 -15.24 3.36 21.60
C GLY A 10 -16.36 4.28 22.09
N LEU A 11 -17.32 4.53 21.24
CA LEU A 11 -18.57 5.23 21.55
C LEU A 11 -19.73 4.41 21.01
N GLU A 12 -20.68 4.12 21.88
CA GLU A 12 -21.94 3.45 21.52
C GLU A 12 -23.10 4.41 21.78
N VAL A 13 -23.98 4.56 20.80
CA VAL A 13 -25.14 5.44 20.88
C VAL A 13 -26.37 4.71 20.40
N GLY A 14 -27.35 4.57 21.28
CA GLY A 14 -28.69 4.06 20.95
C GLY A 14 -29.68 5.22 20.81
N LEU A 15 -30.38 5.30 19.69
CA LEU A 15 -31.35 6.35 19.38
C LEU A 15 -32.74 5.76 19.10
N TRP A 16 -33.73 6.36 19.70
CA TRP A 16 -35.18 6.05 19.47
C TRP A 16 -35.57 4.57 19.63
N ASN A 17 -34.83 3.78 20.39
CA ASN A 17 -34.97 2.33 20.49
C ASN A 17 -35.05 1.63 19.11
N ALA A 18 -34.37 2.19 18.11
CA ALA A 18 -34.45 1.73 16.74
C ALA A 18 -33.08 1.78 16.01
N LEU A 19 -32.19 2.60 16.45
CA LEU A 19 -30.89 2.81 15.79
C LEU A 19 -29.76 2.73 16.80
N ASP A 20 -28.87 1.76 16.61
CA ASP A 20 -27.64 1.62 17.37
C ASP A 20 -26.45 1.95 16.47
N ILE A 21 -25.58 2.81 16.95
CA ILE A 21 -24.36 3.22 16.27
C ILE A 21 -23.21 2.98 17.22
N THR A 22 -22.20 2.23 16.74
CA THR A 22 -20.94 2.01 17.44
C THR A 22 -19.82 2.59 16.60
N VAL A 23 -18.97 3.38 17.23
CA VAL A 23 -17.77 3.96 16.59
C VAL A 23 -16.57 3.64 17.45
N ASP A 24 -15.58 2.96 16.89
CA ASP A 24 -14.31 2.65 17.52
C ASP A 24 -13.18 3.31 16.77
N VAL A 25 -12.28 4.00 17.50
CA VAL A 25 -11.04 4.55 16.95
C VAL A 25 -9.88 3.89 17.67
N PHE A 26 -8.96 3.32 16.91
CA PHE A 26 -7.83 2.57 17.46
C PHE A 26 -6.49 3.05 16.93
N ARG A 27 -5.48 2.85 17.75
CA ARG A 27 -4.08 3.04 17.38
C ARG A 27 -3.20 1.99 18.06
N GLU A 28 -2.34 1.36 17.27
CA GLU A 28 -1.34 0.41 17.71
C GLU A 28 0.04 0.85 17.27
N LYS A 29 0.99 0.84 18.19
CA LYS A 29 2.42 1.05 17.88
C LYS A 29 3.19 -0.19 18.28
N ARG A 30 3.82 -0.82 17.30
CA ARG A 30 4.73 -1.95 17.49
C ARG A 30 6.16 -1.48 17.38
N LYS A 31 7.01 -1.93 18.32
CA LYS A 31 8.44 -1.63 18.37
C LYS A 31 9.22 -2.91 18.56
N ASN A 32 10.52 -2.85 18.22
CA ASN A 32 11.42 -3.98 18.37
C ASN A 32 10.94 -5.22 17.58
N ILE A 33 10.34 -5.01 16.42
CA ILE A 33 9.90 -6.09 15.54
C ILE A 33 11.13 -6.88 15.10
N PHE A 34 11.07 -8.20 15.28
CA PHE A 34 12.15 -9.11 14.94
C PHE A 34 12.27 -9.22 13.43
N MET A 35 13.42 -8.81 12.88
CA MET A 35 13.66 -8.79 11.43
C MET A 35 15.12 -9.05 11.12
N GLN A 36 15.41 -9.53 9.92
CA GLN A 36 16.78 -9.67 9.46
C GLN A 36 17.37 -8.29 9.13
N ARG A 37 18.57 -8.03 9.67
CA ARG A 37 19.31 -6.81 9.35
C ARG A 37 19.73 -6.85 7.88
N ARG A 38 19.60 -5.72 7.19
CA ARG A 38 19.91 -5.61 5.76
C ARG A 38 21.14 -4.76 5.50
N ILE A 39 21.40 -3.77 6.36
CA ILE A 39 22.53 -2.84 6.21
C ILE A 39 23.58 -3.19 7.25
N ILE A 40 24.41 -4.17 6.90
CA ILE A 40 25.58 -4.54 7.68
C ILE A 40 26.77 -4.50 6.75
N PRO A 41 27.84 -3.78 7.15
CA PRO A 41 29.06 -3.74 6.34
C PRO A 41 29.64 -5.14 6.12
N THR A 42 30.04 -5.46 4.90
CA THR A 42 30.63 -6.77 4.56
C THR A 42 31.91 -7.08 5.34
N GLN A 43 32.60 -6.05 5.83
CA GLN A 43 33.79 -6.19 6.66
C GLN A 43 33.54 -6.86 8.00
N THR A 44 32.26 -6.96 8.44
CA THR A 44 31.90 -7.66 9.70
C THR A 44 32.04 -9.17 9.61
N GLY A 45 32.21 -9.73 8.40
CA GLY A 45 32.45 -11.16 8.18
C GLY A 45 31.22 -12.06 8.35
N PHE A 46 30.01 -11.51 8.45
CA PHE A 46 28.80 -12.33 8.47
C PHE A 46 28.55 -12.96 7.11
N ILE A 47 28.41 -14.28 7.06
CA ILE A 47 27.96 -15.02 5.87
C ILE A 47 26.46 -14.79 5.63
N THR A 48 25.70 -14.69 6.72
CA THR A 48 24.26 -14.38 6.69
C THR A 48 23.98 -13.23 7.65
N ASN A 49 23.21 -12.26 7.21
CA ASN A 49 22.87 -11.12 8.05
C ASN A 49 22.11 -11.59 9.30
N PRO A 50 22.49 -11.12 10.50
CA PRO A 50 21.86 -11.50 11.74
C PRO A 50 20.45 -10.96 11.86
N TRP A 51 19.65 -11.60 12.68
CA TRP A 51 18.33 -11.12 13.08
C TRP A 51 18.43 -10.23 14.31
N ALA A 52 17.62 -9.20 14.37
CA ALA A 52 17.56 -8.28 15.50
C ALA A 52 16.16 -7.72 15.71
N ASN A 53 15.89 -7.28 16.92
CA ASN A 53 14.67 -6.55 17.25
C ASN A 53 14.86 -5.06 16.91
N TYR A 54 14.44 -4.65 15.71
CA TYR A 54 14.74 -3.32 15.17
C TYR A 54 13.50 -2.58 14.65
N GLY A 55 12.63 -3.23 13.90
CA GLY A 55 11.52 -2.61 13.18
C GLY A 55 10.50 -1.91 14.06
N LYS A 56 9.88 -0.85 13.51
CA LYS A 56 8.76 -0.13 14.14
C LYS A 56 7.65 0.08 13.12
N VAL A 57 6.42 -0.15 13.54
CA VAL A 57 5.21 0.04 12.72
C VAL A 57 4.13 0.66 13.57
N THR A 58 3.45 1.65 13.02
CA THR A 58 2.21 2.21 13.58
C THR A 58 1.04 1.80 12.72
N ASN A 59 -0.04 1.36 13.35
CA ASN A 59 -1.32 1.10 12.71
C ASN A 59 -2.40 1.90 13.41
N GLY A 60 -3.36 2.44 12.68
CA GLY A 60 -4.49 3.15 13.25
C GLY A 60 -5.66 3.17 12.29
N GLY A 61 -6.85 3.34 12.86
CA GLY A 61 -8.05 3.33 12.06
C GLY A 61 -9.30 3.61 12.86
N MET A 62 -10.42 3.44 12.19
CA MET A 62 -11.75 3.53 12.80
C MET A 62 -12.66 2.44 12.25
N GLU A 63 -13.58 2.03 13.10
CA GLU A 63 -14.65 1.09 12.77
C GLU A 63 -15.98 1.74 13.11
N VAL A 64 -16.95 1.62 12.23
CA VAL A 64 -18.30 2.13 12.43
C VAL A 64 -19.27 1.00 12.15
N SER A 65 -20.15 0.70 13.11
CA SER A 65 -21.23 -0.23 12.94
C SER A 65 -22.56 0.49 13.12
N ILE A 66 -23.50 0.22 12.25
CA ILE A 66 -24.86 0.77 12.30
C ILE A 66 -25.84 -0.38 12.28
N ASN A 67 -26.74 -0.41 13.23
CA ASN A 67 -27.83 -1.35 13.29
C ASN A 67 -29.15 -0.59 13.44
N LEU A 68 -29.98 -0.66 12.42
CA LEU A 68 -31.32 -0.07 12.41
C LEU A 68 -32.36 -1.18 12.45
N HIS A 69 -33.29 -1.09 13.39
CA HIS A 69 -34.42 -2.00 13.50
C HIS A 69 -35.67 -1.21 13.89
N LYS A 70 -36.68 -1.24 13.06
CA LYS A 70 -37.89 -0.46 13.29
C LYS A 70 -39.14 -1.16 12.78
N GLN A 71 -40.13 -1.25 13.67
CA GLN A 71 -41.49 -1.57 13.26
C GLN A 71 -42.13 -0.31 12.67
N LEU A 72 -42.44 -0.32 11.38
CA LEU A 72 -43.02 0.82 10.67
C LEU A 72 -44.54 0.87 10.92
N ASN A 73 -45.20 -0.30 10.89
CA ASN A 73 -46.62 -0.49 11.21
C ASN A 73 -46.86 -1.94 11.61
N LYS A 74 -48.14 -2.37 11.73
CA LYS A 74 -48.47 -3.73 12.18
C LYS A 74 -47.93 -4.84 11.26
N ASP A 75 -47.77 -4.55 9.97
CA ASP A 75 -47.44 -5.52 8.94
C ASP A 75 -46.00 -5.38 8.42
N TRP A 76 -45.33 -4.26 8.73
CA TRP A 76 -43.99 -3.96 8.18
C TRP A 76 -42.95 -3.73 9.28
N PHE A 77 -41.92 -4.56 9.24
CA PHE A 77 -40.69 -4.41 10.02
C PHE A 77 -39.51 -4.15 9.10
N THR A 78 -38.63 -3.22 9.46
CA THR A 78 -37.43 -2.89 8.70
C THR A 78 -36.22 -3.11 9.58
N SER A 79 -35.20 -3.79 9.03
CA SER A 79 -33.88 -3.90 9.64
C SER A 79 -32.79 -3.59 8.61
N PHE A 80 -31.78 -2.88 9.04
CA PHE A 80 -30.58 -2.60 8.25
C PHE A 80 -29.37 -2.75 9.16
N TYR A 81 -28.37 -3.47 8.68
CA TYR A 81 -27.08 -3.61 9.34
C TYR A 81 -25.96 -3.24 8.37
N GLY A 82 -25.03 -2.40 8.81
CA GLY A 82 -23.88 -1.97 8.02
C GLY A 82 -22.65 -1.77 8.89
N ASN A 83 -21.49 -2.13 8.34
CA ASN A 83 -20.20 -1.84 8.95
C ASN A 83 -19.29 -1.15 7.95
N PHE A 84 -18.47 -0.25 8.47
CA PHE A 84 -17.40 0.39 7.76
C PHE A 84 -16.13 0.30 8.61
N THR A 85 -15.06 -0.18 8.01
CA THR A 85 -13.74 -0.24 8.65
C THR A 85 -12.73 0.48 7.77
N PHE A 86 -11.98 1.38 8.37
CA PHE A 86 -10.83 2.03 7.75
C PHE A 86 -9.62 1.81 8.64
N ALA A 87 -8.55 1.24 8.08
CA ALA A 87 -7.28 1.05 8.77
C ALA A 87 -6.12 1.41 7.85
N LYS A 88 -5.14 2.12 8.40
CA LYS A 88 -3.91 2.48 7.71
C LYS A 88 -2.71 2.22 8.60
N ASN A 89 -1.78 1.42 8.10
CA ASN A 89 -0.50 1.23 8.75
C ASN A 89 0.60 2.10 8.12
N ARG A 90 1.68 2.28 8.86
CA ARG A 90 2.88 2.95 8.42
C ARG A 90 4.10 2.29 9.04
N VAL A 91 5.09 2.00 8.23
CA VAL A 91 6.42 1.58 8.66
C VAL A 91 7.16 2.82 9.16
N ASP A 92 7.40 2.90 10.46
CA ASP A 92 8.10 4.04 11.06
C ASP A 92 9.61 3.87 11.01
N GLU A 93 10.10 2.62 11.09
CA GLU A 93 11.51 2.30 11.05
C GLU A 93 11.73 0.91 10.43
N TYR A 94 12.56 0.86 9.42
CA TYR A 94 12.95 -0.35 8.71
C TYR A 94 14.46 -0.30 8.43
N ASP A 95 15.11 -1.47 8.40
CA ASP A 95 16.56 -1.53 8.18
C ASP A 95 16.87 -1.43 6.68
N GLU A 96 16.93 -0.21 6.18
CA GLU A 96 17.18 0.10 4.78
C GLU A 96 18.18 1.27 4.59
N ALA A 97 18.84 1.31 3.44
CA ALA A 97 19.79 2.36 3.14
C ALA A 97 19.11 3.74 3.12
N PRO A 98 19.74 4.78 3.70
CA PRO A 98 19.20 6.14 3.68
C PRO A 98 18.82 6.64 2.28
N SER A 99 19.54 6.20 1.25
CA SER A 99 19.27 6.54 -0.15
C SER A 99 17.96 5.94 -0.70
N LYS A 100 17.40 4.93 -0.03
CA LYS A 100 16.10 4.33 -0.42
C LYS A 100 14.91 5.01 0.24
N ILE A 101 15.12 5.68 1.38
CA ILE A 101 14.06 6.33 2.12
C ILE A 101 13.44 7.44 1.26
N GLY A 102 12.12 7.42 1.10
CA GLY A 102 11.39 8.38 0.26
C GLY A 102 11.31 8.00 -1.22
N THR A 103 12.05 6.99 -1.68
CA THR A 103 11.93 6.44 -3.03
C THR A 103 10.94 5.28 -3.08
N TYR A 104 10.52 4.85 -4.27
CA TYR A 104 9.65 3.67 -4.44
C TYR A 104 10.28 2.37 -3.88
N ARG A 105 11.60 2.31 -3.74
CA ARG A 105 12.35 1.18 -3.15
C ARG A 105 12.40 1.18 -1.63
N GLY A 106 12.02 2.30 -0.99
CA GLY A 106 12.01 2.43 0.46
C GLY A 106 10.71 1.98 1.08
N GLN A 107 10.75 1.47 2.29
CA GLN A 107 9.58 1.08 3.07
C GLN A 107 9.28 2.06 4.22
N THR A 108 10.30 2.72 4.76
CA THR A 108 10.13 3.70 5.85
C THR A 108 9.26 4.86 5.41
N GLY A 109 8.25 5.16 6.20
CA GLY A 109 7.26 6.21 5.95
C GLY A 109 6.04 5.77 5.15
N ARG A 110 6.01 4.54 4.64
CA ARG A 110 4.95 3.99 3.78
C ARG A 110 4.12 2.93 4.47
N SER A 111 3.04 2.54 3.83
CA SER A 111 2.24 1.40 4.28
C SER A 111 3.00 0.09 4.02
N MET A 112 2.85 -0.85 4.96
CA MET A 112 3.37 -2.19 4.77
C MET A 112 2.67 -2.85 3.58
N ASN A 113 3.45 -3.53 2.72
CA ASN A 113 2.95 -4.21 1.52
C ASN A 113 2.27 -3.27 0.51
N GLU A 114 2.70 -2.01 0.45
CA GLU A 114 2.29 -1.10 -0.60
C GLU A 114 2.77 -1.63 -1.96
N LEU A 115 1.84 -1.75 -2.90
CA LEU A 115 2.15 -2.22 -4.25
C LEU A 115 2.56 -1.02 -5.11
N TRP A 116 3.66 -1.20 -5.81
CA TRP A 116 4.20 -0.24 -6.76
C TRP A 116 4.19 -0.85 -8.15
N GLY A 117 3.96 0.00 -9.14
CA GLY A 117 3.99 -0.40 -10.53
C GLY A 117 4.01 0.82 -11.43
N LEU A 118 4.38 0.60 -12.67
CA LEU A 118 4.40 1.62 -13.70
C LEU A 118 2.99 2.13 -14.01
N THR A 119 2.89 3.40 -14.33
CA THR A 119 1.62 4.01 -14.75
C THR A 119 1.35 3.69 -16.21
N ALA A 120 0.27 2.97 -16.51
CA ALA A 120 -0.14 2.70 -17.88
C ALA A 120 -0.71 3.97 -18.53
N GLU A 121 -0.22 4.30 -19.73
CA GLU A 121 -0.77 5.37 -20.58
C GLU A 121 -1.94 4.83 -21.41
N ARG A 122 -1.65 3.83 -22.25
CA ARG A 122 -2.56 3.15 -23.17
C ARG A 122 -1.95 1.83 -23.65
N LEU A 123 -2.62 1.16 -24.55
CA LEU A 123 -2.00 0.06 -25.30
C LEU A 123 -1.24 0.63 -26.51
N PHE A 124 -0.14 -0.03 -26.89
CA PHE A 124 0.53 0.24 -28.15
C PHE A 124 -0.39 -0.09 -29.32
N THR A 125 -0.35 0.76 -30.33
CA THR A 125 -1.02 0.56 -31.63
C THR A 125 0.01 0.26 -32.71
N ALA A 126 -0.43 -0.20 -33.87
CA ALA A 126 0.45 -0.39 -35.02
C ALA A 126 1.16 0.90 -35.45
N ASP A 127 0.52 2.06 -35.19
CA ASP A 127 1.07 3.38 -35.51
C ASP A 127 2.25 3.79 -34.64
N ASP A 128 2.50 3.09 -33.54
CA ASP A 128 3.67 3.35 -32.66
C ASP A 128 4.95 2.69 -33.18
N PHE A 129 4.85 1.84 -34.19
CA PHE A 129 5.96 1.05 -34.71
C PHE A 129 6.32 1.46 -36.15
N GLU A 130 7.60 1.31 -36.46
CA GLU A 130 8.11 1.35 -37.82
C GLU A 130 7.81 0.02 -38.55
N SER A 131 8.01 0.00 -39.87
CA SER A 131 7.76 -1.19 -40.68
C SER A 131 8.66 -2.39 -40.34
N ASP A 132 9.77 -2.16 -39.68
CA ASP A 132 10.72 -3.19 -39.17
C ASP A 132 10.33 -3.70 -37.77
N GLY A 133 9.29 -3.14 -37.16
CA GLY A 133 8.81 -3.49 -35.83
C GLY A 133 9.54 -2.77 -34.68
N SER A 134 10.40 -1.80 -34.97
CA SER A 134 10.98 -0.93 -33.95
C SER A 134 10.01 0.17 -33.54
N LEU A 135 10.19 0.74 -32.34
CA LEU A 135 9.39 1.88 -31.89
C LEU A 135 9.76 3.13 -32.69
N LYS A 136 8.75 3.92 -33.06
CA LYS A 136 8.95 5.21 -33.72
C LYS A 136 9.72 6.19 -32.85
N PHE A 137 10.40 7.10 -33.52
CA PHE A 137 11.12 8.19 -32.86
C PHE A 137 10.18 8.99 -31.93
N GLY A 138 10.66 9.30 -30.73
CA GLY A 138 9.91 10.06 -29.72
C GLY A 138 9.02 9.20 -28.80
N ILE A 139 8.99 7.89 -29.00
CA ILE A 139 8.34 6.96 -28.05
C ILE A 139 9.40 6.45 -27.08
N PRO A 140 9.20 6.61 -25.76
CA PRO A 140 10.14 6.11 -24.75
C PRO A 140 10.38 4.61 -24.92
N LYS A 141 11.65 4.20 -24.83
CA LYS A 141 12.04 2.79 -24.88
C LYS A 141 11.68 2.12 -23.56
N GLN A 142 10.87 1.08 -23.60
CA GLN A 142 10.58 0.27 -22.39
C GLN A 142 11.74 -0.71 -22.12
N GLU A 143 12.40 -0.56 -20.97
CA GLU A 143 13.47 -1.43 -20.49
C GLU A 143 12.98 -2.39 -19.38
N VAL A 144 11.66 -2.37 -19.12
CA VAL A 144 10.96 -3.24 -18.18
C VAL A 144 9.91 -4.08 -18.91
N GLY A 145 9.65 -5.27 -18.42
CA GLY A 145 8.69 -6.19 -19.01
C GLY A 145 9.28 -7.08 -20.11
N ALA A 146 8.65 -7.10 -21.29
CA ALA A 146 9.08 -7.95 -22.38
C ALA A 146 10.27 -7.35 -23.16
N ASP A 147 11.20 -8.20 -23.60
CA ASP A 147 12.35 -7.79 -24.43
C ASP A 147 11.92 -7.23 -25.80
N LYS A 148 10.75 -7.60 -26.26
CA LYS A 148 10.17 -7.15 -27.54
C LYS A 148 8.72 -6.74 -27.34
N LEU A 149 8.37 -5.57 -27.83
CA LEU A 149 7.05 -4.99 -27.74
C LEU A 149 6.26 -5.17 -29.03
N TYR A 150 4.96 -5.29 -28.90
CA TYR A 150 4.03 -5.47 -30.00
C TYR A 150 2.81 -4.54 -29.83
N PRO A 151 2.07 -4.26 -30.91
CA PRO A 151 0.75 -3.66 -30.81
C PRO A 151 -0.15 -4.49 -29.90
N GLY A 152 -0.79 -3.85 -28.91
CA GLY A 152 -1.59 -4.49 -27.87
C GLY A 152 -0.89 -4.62 -26.51
N ASP A 153 0.44 -4.45 -26.44
CA ASP A 153 1.15 -4.38 -25.17
C ASP A 153 0.86 -3.05 -24.46
N ILE A 154 1.09 -3.01 -23.14
CA ILE A 154 0.89 -1.80 -22.34
C ILE A 154 2.02 -0.81 -22.62
N LYS A 155 1.67 0.41 -23.02
CA LYS A 155 2.57 1.55 -23.06
C LYS A 155 2.52 2.27 -21.72
N TYR A 156 3.67 2.45 -21.10
CA TYR A 156 3.79 3.15 -19.82
C TYR A 156 4.18 4.60 -20.00
N VAL A 157 3.88 5.40 -18.98
CA VAL A 157 4.23 6.81 -18.92
C VAL A 157 5.67 6.95 -18.46
N ASP A 158 6.45 7.74 -19.18
CA ASP A 158 7.76 8.22 -18.76
C ASP A 158 7.54 9.35 -17.73
N MET A 159 7.63 9.00 -16.44
CA MET A 159 7.34 9.91 -15.33
C MET A 159 8.50 10.89 -15.05
N ASN A 160 9.73 10.46 -15.32
CA ASN A 160 10.92 11.26 -15.05
C ASN A 160 11.41 12.05 -16.29
N GLY A 161 10.92 11.73 -17.50
CA GLY A 161 11.21 12.43 -18.75
C GLY A 161 12.58 12.12 -19.35
N ASP A 162 13.17 10.98 -19.02
CA ASP A 162 14.51 10.60 -19.50
C ASP A 162 14.49 9.88 -20.87
N GLY A 163 13.29 9.61 -21.43
CA GLY A 163 13.09 8.92 -22.70
C GLY A 163 13.14 7.40 -22.61
N LYS A 164 13.10 6.87 -21.42
CA LYS A 164 13.10 5.43 -21.14
C LYS A 164 12.03 5.11 -20.09
N ILE A 165 11.52 3.91 -20.12
CA ILE A 165 10.66 3.36 -19.07
C ILE A 165 11.49 2.33 -18.30
N THR A 166 11.75 2.65 -17.07
CA THR A 166 12.55 1.83 -16.14
C THR A 166 11.79 1.58 -14.84
N GLU A 167 12.41 0.94 -13.87
CA GLU A 167 11.86 0.83 -12.51
C GLU A 167 11.82 2.19 -11.77
N GLU A 168 12.34 3.26 -12.35
CA GLU A 168 12.39 4.60 -11.75
C GLU A 168 11.18 5.48 -12.15
N ASP A 169 10.31 4.99 -13.06
CA ASP A 169 9.07 5.57 -13.49
C ASP A 169 7.88 5.01 -12.71
#